data_593daa2da0fe95b4b696010faabeb781
#
_entry.id   593daa2da0fe95b4b696010faabeb781
#
_cell.length_a   1.000
_cell.length_b   1.000
_cell.length_c   1.000
_cell.angle_alpha   90.00
_cell.angle_beta   90.00
_cell.angle_gamma   90.00
#
_symmetry.space_group_name_H-M   'P 1'
#
loop_
_entity.id
_entity.type
_entity.pdbx_description
1 polymer ?
#
loop_
_entity_poly.entity_id
_entity_poly.type
_entity_poly.pdbx_seq_one_letter_code
_entity_poly.pdbx_strand_id
1 'polypeptide(L)'
;MQTSKDFLHIFLDMGDALLNSGAEIFRVEDTLNRMGYACGAAQMNGFVITSSIVITMEFPGEGARTQTRRIRECGGNDFTKLEQLNDLSRRFCNHPVPAAELRKEFDKININKTKPLWKLLGSLLAACSFAFFYGGSIPDAVAAGLGAVLIWGLQQYLRPVCMNEVTFQFVASFFTGCAICGLTLLCPFLRMDKIMIGDIMLLIPGLMSTNAIRDVLIGDTLSGIIRLIAALLLAAALALGFMGAIILFGRFGL
;
A
#
# COMPACT_ATOMS: atom_id res chain seq x y z
N MET A 1 -26.88 -26.37 -6.71
CA MET A 1 -26.52 -25.41 -7.78
C MET A 1 -25.75 -24.28 -7.12
N GLN A 2 -24.50 -24.07 -7.49
CA GLN A 2 -23.76 -22.90 -7.05
C GLN A 2 -24.29 -21.70 -7.84
N THR A 3 -24.68 -20.66 -7.13
CA THR A 3 -25.36 -19.51 -7.72
C THR A 3 -24.28 -18.48 -8.12
N SER A 4 -24.45 -17.80 -9.25
CA SER A 4 -23.64 -16.66 -9.69
C SER A 4 -23.36 -15.65 -8.55
N LYS A 5 -24.31 -15.51 -7.63
CA LYS A 5 -24.24 -14.63 -6.47
C LYS A 5 -23.09 -14.97 -5.51
N ASP A 6 -22.80 -16.27 -5.29
CA ASP A 6 -21.77 -16.70 -4.33
C ASP A 6 -20.38 -16.37 -4.83
N PHE A 7 -20.12 -16.55 -6.13
CA PHE A 7 -18.85 -16.18 -6.75
C PHE A 7 -18.64 -14.68 -6.85
N LEU A 8 -19.69 -13.91 -7.18
CA LEU A 8 -19.58 -12.45 -7.28
C LEU A 8 -19.09 -11.81 -5.99
N HIS A 9 -19.61 -12.23 -4.83
CA HIS A 9 -19.15 -11.71 -3.54
C HIS A 9 -17.67 -12.02 -3.28
N ILE A 10 -17.24 -13.26 -3.57
CA ILE A 10 -15.85 -13.66 -3.34
C ILE A 10 -14.90 -12.91 -4.28
N PHE A 11 -15.29 -12.76 -5.55
CA PHE A 11 -14.47 -12.04 -6.53
C PHE A 11 -14.34 -10.55 -6.18
N LEU A 12 -15.40 -9.92 -5.69
CA LEU A 12 -15.32 -8.55 -5.18
C LEU A 12 -14.41 -8.44 -3.95
N ASP A 13 -14.49 -9.40 -3.01
CA ASP A 13 -13.61 -9.43 -1.84
C ASP A 13 -12.15 -9.67 -2.24
N MET A 14 -11.94 -10.51 -3.23
CA MET A 14 -10.61 -10.83 -3.75
C MET A 14 -10.00 -9.65 -4.50
N GLY A 15 -10.79 -8.95 -5.33
CA GLY A 15 -10.37 -7.73 -6.01
C GLY A 15 -10.00 -6.62 -5.03
N ASP A 16 -10.81 -6.42 -3.98
CA ASP A 16 -10.54 -5.48 -2.90
C ASP A 16 -9.23 -5.83 -2.16
N ALA A 17 -9.05 -7.10 -1.81
CA ALA A 17 -7.84 -7.57 -1.15
C ALA A 17 -6.58 -7.41 -2.03
N LEU A 18 -6.67 -7.67 -3.35
CA LEU A 18 -5.58 -7.47 -4.31
C LEU A 18 -5.19 -6.00 -4.39
N LEU A 19 -6.16 -5.07 -4.57
CA LEU A 19 -5.90 -3.62 -4.63
C LEU A 19 -5.27 -3.11 -3.33
N ASN A 20 -5.79 -3.55 -2.17
CA ASN A 20 -5.27 -3.18 -0.85
C ASN A 20 -3.90 -3.78 -0.56
N SER A 21 -3.49 -4.81 -1.29
CA SER A 21 -2.14 -5.39 -1.19
C SER A 21 -1.14 -4.78 -2.17
N GLY A 22 -1.55 -3.80 -2.99
CA GLY A 22 -0.69 -3.07 -3.93
C GLY A 22 -0.71 -3.61 -5.36
N ALA A 23 -1.72 -4.41 -5.73
CA ALA A 23 -1.90 -4.85 -7.11
C ALA A 23 -2.19 -3.68 -8.06
N GLU A 24 -1.76 -3.85 -9.30
CA GLU A 24 -2.08 -2.96 -10.41
C GLU A 24 -3.54 -3.17 -10.85
N ILE A 25 -4.21 -2.11 -11.24
CA ILE A 25 -5.63 -2.15 -11.63
C ILE A 25 -5.88 -3.14 -12.77
N PHE A 26 -5.12 -3.02 -13.84
CA PHE A 26 -5.22 -3.93 -14.99
C PHE A 26 -5.05 -5.40 -14.59
N ARG A 27 -4.11 -5.72 -13.68
CA ARG A 27 -3.91 -7.09 -13.21
C ARG A 27 -5.06 -7.62 -12.38
N VAL A 28 -5.68 -6.76 -11.58
CA VAL A 28 -6.89 -7.14 -10.81
C VAL A 28 -8.02 -7.45 -11.76
N GLU A 29 -8.25 -6.60 -12.74
CA GLU A 29 -9.29 -6.79 -13.77
C GLU A 29 -9.08 -8.09 -14.56
N ASP A 30 -7.87 -8.32 -15.09
CA ASP A 30 -7.51 -9.56 -15.80
C ASP A 30 -7.70 -10.81 -14.91
N THR A 31 -7.27 -10.73 -13.64
CA THR A 31 -7.42 -11.84 -12.68
C THR A 31 -8.89 -12.17 -12.44
N LEU A 32 -9.73 -11.16 -12.19
CA LEU A 32 -11.16 -11.36 -11.95
C LEU A 32 -11.88 -11.91 -13.19
N ASN A 33 -11.53 -11.41 -14.37
CA ASN A 33 -12.10 -11.89 -15.62
C ASN A 33 -11.74 -13.37 -15.87
N ARG A 34 -10.47 -13.76 -15.70
CA ARG A 34 -10.04 -15.16 -15.83
C ARG A 34 -10.73 -16.07 -14.84
N MET A 35 -10.88 -15.65 -13.59
CA MET A 35 -11.59 -16.43 -12.58
C MET A 35 -13.07 -16.60 -12.92
N GLY A 36 -13.72 -15.56 -13.44
CA GLY A 36 -15.10 -15.64 -13.91
C GLY A 36 -15.30 -16.66 -15.02
N TYR A 37 -14.44 -16.65 -16.04
CA TYR A 37 -14.52 -17.65 -17.10
C TYR A 37 -14.18 -19.06 -16.59
N ALA A 38 -13.22 -19.20 -15.69
CA ALA A 38 -12.85 -20.50 -15.12
C ALA A 38 -13.98 -21.15 -14.32
N CYS A 39 -14.82 -20.38 -13.64
CA CYS A 39 -15.98 -20.93 -12.92
C CYS A 39 -17.20 -21.22 -13.83
N GLY A 40 -17.09 -21.02 -15.14
CA GLY A 40 -18.12 -21.35 -16.11
C GLY A 40 -19.05 -20.20 -16.48
N ALA A 41 -18.67 -18.95 -16.22
CA ALA A 41 -19.42 -17.80 -16.70
C ALA A 41 -19.39 -17.74 -18.24
N ALA A 42 -20.54 -17.54 -18.86
CA ALA A 42 -20.68 -17.33 -20.29
C ALA A 42 -20.13 -15.95 -20.69
N GLN A 43 -20.37 -14.95 -19.84
CA GLN A 43 -19.82 -13.62 -19.98
C GLN A 43 -19.30 -13.12 -18.62
N MET A 44 -18.13 -12.49 -18.64
CA MET A 44 -17.53 -11.84 -17.49
C MET A 44 -16.96 -10.49 -17.92
N ASN A 45 -17.35 -9.44 -17.20
CA ASN A 45 -16.86 -8.09 -17.41
C ASN A 45 -16.56 -7.47 -16.05
N GLY A 46 -15.29 -7.36 -15.72
CA GLY A 46 -14.78 -6.67 -14.55
C GLY A 46 -14.31 -5.28 -14.94
N PHE A 47 -14.82 -4.24 -14.31
CA PHE A 47 -14.34 -2.88 -14.40
C PHE A 47 -13.79 -2.47 -13.04
N VAL A 48 -12.51 -2.11 -13.01
CA VAL A 48 -11.78 -1.82 -11.77
C VAL A 48 -11.18 -0.42 -11.85
N ILE A 49 -11.47 0.39 -10.84
CA ILE A 49 -10.80 1.68 -10.61
C ILE A 49 -10.30 1.74 -9.15
N THR A 50 -9.49 2.72 -8.83
CA THR A 50 -8.92 2.89 -7.48
C THR A 50 -9.96 2.96 -6.35
N SER A 51 -11.18 3.42 -6.65
CA SER A 51 -12.23 3.66 -5.65
C SER A 51 -13.40 2.68 -5.72
N SER A 52 -13.48 1.85 -6.77
CA SER A 52 -14.57 0.88 -6.89
C SER A 52 -14.26 -0.27 -7.86
N ILE A 53 -14.94 -1.39 -7.62
CA ILE A 53 -14.94 -2.56 -8.50
C ILE A 53 -16.38 -2.82 -8.91
N VAL A 54 -16.63 -2.97 -10.20
CA VAL A 54 -17.90 -3.39 -10.77
C VAL A 54 -17.68 -4.70 -11.51
N ILE A 55 -18.44 -5.73 -11.18
CA ILE A 55 -18.39 -7.03 -11.85
C ILE A 55 -19.77 -7.34 -12.40
N THR A 56 -19.83 -7.60 -13.71
CA THR A 56 -20.98 -8.18 -14.37
C THR A 56 -20.64 -9.58 -14.83
N MET A 57 -21.44 -10.56 -14.41
CA MET A 57 -21.23 -11.96 -14.71
C MET A 57 -22.54 -12.63 -15.14
N GLU A 58 -22.48 -13.42 -16.19
CA GLU A 58 -23.61 -14.17 -16.72
C GLU A 58 -23.27 -15.66 -16.77
N PHE A 59 -24.14 -16.49 -16.19
CA PHE A 59 -24.05 -17.93 -16.29
C PHE A 59 -25.08 -18.47 -17.27
N PRO A 60 -24.81 -19.59 -17.95
CA PRO A 60 -25.78 -20.25 -18.80
C PRO A 60 -27.05 -20.58 -18.03
N GLY A 61 -28.20 -20.03 -18.49
CA GLY A 61 -29.48 -20.21 -17.83
C GLY A 61 -29.82 -19.30 -16.65
N GLU A 62 -28.87 -18.46 -16.23
CA GLU A 62 -29.09 -17.35 -15.29
C GLU A 62 -28.87 -16.03 -16.04
N GLY A 63 -29.72 -15.04 -15.83
CA GLY A 63 -29.49 -13.72 -16.45
C GLY A 63 -28.21 -13.04 -15.90
N ALA A 64 -27.76 -12.00 -16.60
CA ALA A 64 -26.62 -11.20 -16.18
C ALA A 64 -26.83 -10.58 -14.80
N ARG A 65 -25.83 -10.67 -13.94
CA ARG A 65 -25.82 -10.07 -12.59
C ARG A 65 -24.66 -9.14 -12.45
N THR A 66 -24.97 -7.92 -11.99
CA THR A 66 -23.96 -6.89 -11.71
C THR A 66 -23.90 -6.61 -10.22
N GLN A 67 -22.69 -6.54 -9.67
CA GLN A 67 -22.45 -6.07 -8.31
C GLN A 67 -21.30 -5.07 -8.30
N THR A 68 -21.43 -4.08 -7.41
CA THR A 68 -20.43 -3.02 -7.20
C THR A 68 -19.93 -3.08 -5.78
N ARG A 69 -18.61 -2.87 -5.62
CA ARG A 69 -17.98 -2.67 -4.32
C ARG A 69 -17.21 -1.37 -4.32
N ARG A 70 -17.44 -0.54 -3.32
CA ARG A 70 -16.65 0.64 -3.05
C ARG A 70 -15.38 0.27 -2.31
N ILE A 71 -14.24 0.68 -2.83
CA ILE A 71 -12.93 0.56 -2.19
C ILE A 71 -12.71 1.81 -1.33
N ARG A 72 -12.48 1.65 -0.04
CA ARG A 72 -12.27 2.76 0.90
C ARG A 72 -10.80 3.01 1.22
N GLU A 73 -10.00 1.96 1.14
CA GLU A 73 -8.57 2.00 1.43
C GLU A 73 -7.83 1.51 0.18
N CYS A 74 -7.09 2.38 -0.47
CA CYS A 74 -6.14 2.01 -1.51
C CYS A 74 -4.74 2.35 -1.02
N GLY A 75 -3.83 1.37 -1.01
CA GLY A 75 -2.43 1.68 -0.81
C GLY A 75 -1.69 0.92 0.28
N GLY A 76 -2.18 -0.24 0.67
CA GLY A 76 -1.34 -1.19 1.40
C GLY A 76 -0.29 -1.80 0.46
N ASN A 77 0.89 -2.12 0.99
CA ASN A 77 1.93 -2.85 0.28
C ASN A 77 2.22 -4.14 1.06
N ASP A 78 1.37 -5.14 0.89
CA ASP A 78 1.57 -6.47 1.46
C ASP A 78 1.83 -7.48 0.34
N PHE A 79 3.09 -7.54 -0.10
CA PHE A 79 3.51 -8.42 -1.20
C PHE A 79 3.35 -9.89 -0.87
N THR A 80 3.45 -10.31 0.38
CA THR A 80 3.20 -11.69 0.80
C THR A 80 1.75 -12.07 0.57
N LYS A 81 0.83 -11.19 0.98
CA LYS A 81 -0.60 -11.38 0.74
C LYS A 81 -0.93 -11.33 -0.75
N LEU A 82 -0.31 -10.40 -1.49
CA LEU A 82 -0.47 -10.27 -2.94
C LEU A 82 -0.05 -11.55 -3.67
N GLU A 83 1.10 -12.13 -3.31
CA GLU A 83 1.59 -13.39 -3.86
C GLU A 83 0.62 -14.53 -3.58
N GLN A 84 0.16 -14.69 -2.34
CA GLN A 84 -0.79 -15.73 -1.94
C GLN A 84 -2.14 -15.59 -2.67
N LEU A 85 -2.66 -14.38 -2.85
CA LEU A 85 -3.89 -14.13 -3.61
C LEU A 85 -3.71 -14.45 -5.09
N ASN A 86 -2.58 -14.09 -5.69
CA ASN A 86 -2.27 -14.44 -7.07
C ASN A 86 -2.09 -15.96 -7.27
N ASP A 87 -1.51 -16.64 -6.29
CA ASP A 87 -1.39 -18.10 -6.34
C ASP A 87 -2.77 -18.76 -6.21
N LEU A 88 -3.61 -18.31 -5.30
CA LEU A 88 -5.00 -18.77 -5.16
C LEU A 88 -5.78 -18.59 -6.46
N SER A 89 -5.68 -17.42 -7.11
CA SER A 89 -6.36 -17.16 -8.38
C SER A 89 -5.90 -18.10 -9.49
N ARG A 90 -4.60 -18.36 -9.60
CA ARG A 90 -4.01 -19.29 -10.59
C ARG A 90 -4.47 -20.73 -10.34
N ARG A 91 -4.43 -21.19 -9.08
CA ARG A 91 -4.91 -22.53 -8.72
C ARG A 91 -6.39 -22.68 -9.04
N PHE A 92 -7.20 -21.69 -8.72
CA PHE A 92 -8.62 -21.68 -9.04
C PHE A 92 -8.88 -21.70 -10.56
N CYS A 93 -8.14 -20.94 -11.36
CA CYS A 93 -8.28 -20.97 -12.83
C CYS A 93 -7.91 -22.31 -13.44
N ASN A 94 -6.92 -23.03 -12.88
CA ASN A 94 -6.51 -24.36 -13.36
C ASN A 94 -7.46 -25.48 -12.89
N HIS A 95 -7.95 -25.38 -11.67
CA HIS A 95 -8.84 -26.37 -11.03
C HIS A 95 -9.95 -25.62 -10.26
N PRO A 96 -11.04 -25.27 -10.94
CA PRO A 96 -12.16 -24.58 -10.29
C PRO A 96 -12.74 -25.39 -9.14
N VAL A 97 -12.86 -24.77 -7.98
CA VAL A 97 -13.42 -25.36 -6.77
C VAL A 97 -14.76 -24.69 -6.41
N PRO A 98 -15.60 -25.34 -5.58
CA PRO A 98 -16.81 -24.72 -5.08
C PRO A 98 -16.59 -23.40 -4.39
N ALA A 99 -17.56 -22.45 -4.52
CA ALA A 99 -17.48 -21.12 -3.91
C ALA A 99 -17.19 -21.17 -2.41
N ALA A 100 -17.76 -22.13 -1.69
CA ALA A 100 -17.52 -22.29 -0.25
C ALA A 100 -16.06 -22.68 0.08
N GLU A 101 -15.41 -23.46 -0.79
CA GLU A 101 -14.01 -23.85 -0.63
C GLU A 101 -13.08 -22.68 -0.98
N LEU A 102 -13.34 -22.00 -2.11
CA LEU A 102 -12.63 -20.79 -2.48
C LEU A 102 -12.69 -19.74 -1.37
N ARG A 103 -13.86 -19.56 -0.76
CA ARG A 103 -14.05 -18.65 0.37
C ARG A 103 -13.18 -19.02 1.56
N LYS A 104 -13.11 -20.29 1.94
CA LYS A 104 -12.27 -20.76 3.05
C LYS A 104 -10.78 -20.49 2.79
N GLU A 105 -10.30 -20.72 1.57
CA GLU A 105 -8.91 -20.45 1.21
C GLU A 105 -8.61 -18.95 1.23
N PHE A 106 -9.49 -18.14 0.67
CA PHE A 106 -9.38 -16.69 0.71
C PHE A 106 -9.34 -16.14 2.15
N ASP A 107 -10.25 -16.61 3.01
CA ASP A 107 -10.31 -16.17 4.41
C ASP A 107 -9.03 -16.54 5.19
N LYS A 108 -8.41 -17.68 4.94
CA LYS A 108 -7.11 -18.06 5.52
C LYS A 108 -6.02 -17.06 5.14
N ILE A 109 -5.96 -16.63 3.88
CA ILE A 109 -4.98 -15.65 3.40
C ILE A 109 -5.27 -14.28 4.03
N ASN A 110 -6.53 -13.90 4.11
CA ASN A 110 -6.92 -12.57 4.61
C ASN A 110 -6.67 -12.37 6.11
N ILE A 111 -6.71 -13.44 6.90
CA ILE A 111 -6.43 -13.42 8.35
C ILE A 111 -4.92 -13.35 8.62
N ASN A 112 -4.08 -13.85 7.72
CA ASN A 112 -2.63 -13.88 7.90
C ASN A 112 -2.04 -12.47 7.76
N LYS A 113 -1.69 -11.85 8.90
CA LYS A 113 -1.01 -10.55 8.93
C LYS A 113 0.50 -10.74 9.08
N THR A 114 1.27 -10.00 8.32
CA THR A 114 2.73 -9.93 8.49
C THR A 114 3.07 -9.52 9.91
N LYS A 115 3.93 -10.27 10.59
CA LYS A 115 4.32 -9.97 11.98
C LYS A 115 4.94 -8.58 12.06
N PRO A 116 4.55 -7.75 13.04
CA PRO A 116 5.03 -6.37 13.17
C PRO A 116 6.55 -6.27 13.34
N LEU A 117 7.17 -7.29 13.91
CA LEU A 117 8.63 -7.36 14.09
C LEU A 117 9.39 -7.38 12.75
N TRP A 118 8.90 -8.10 11.75
CA TRP A 118 9.53 -8.12 10.43
C TRP A 118 9.44 -6.76 9.73
N LYS A 119 8.34 -6.04 9.93
CA LYS A 119 8.19 -4.67 9.43
C LYS A 119 9.19 -3.73 10.09
N LEU A 120 9.37 -3.84 11.41
CA LEU A 120 10.39 -3.06 12.14
C LEU A 120 11.79 -3.35 11.64
N LEU A 121 12.17 -4.62 11.51
CA LEU A 121 13.51 -5.00 11.01
C LEU A 121 13.75 -4.50 9.58
N GLY A 122 12.74 -4.61 8.72
CA GLY A 122 12.81 -4.06 7.37
C GLY A 122 12.98 -2.55 7.35
N SER A 123 12.22 -1.81 8.18
CA SER A 123 12.34 -0.35 8.29
C SER A 123 13.71 0.08 8.81
N LEU A 124 14.22 -0.59 9.84
CA LEU A 124 15.56 -0.35 10.38
C LEU A 124 16.64 -0.53 9.30
N LEU A 125 16.61 -1.68 8.63
CA LEU A 125 17.59 -1.98 7.59
C LEU A 125 17.52 -0.98 6.44
N ALA A 126 16.30 -0.60 6.02
CA ALA A 126 16.11 0.37 4.93
C ALA A 126 16.64 1.75 5.32
N ALA A 127 16.24 2.31 6.47
CA ALA A 127 16.69 3.64 6.89
C ALA A 127 18.22 3.71 7.05
N CYS A 128 18.82 2.73 7.73
CA CYS A 128 20.28 2.65 7.89
C CYS A 128 20.98 2.56 6.53
N SER A 129 20.50 1.72 5.63
CA SER A 129 21.10 1.52 4.31
C SER A 129 20.99 2.77 3.44
N PHE A 130 19.83 3.44 3.41
CA PHE A 130 19.67 4.66 2.64
C PHE A 130 20.50 5.82 3.20
N ALA A 131 20.51 6.02 4.52
CA ALA A 131 21.37 7.03 5.13
C ALA A 131 22.85 6.82 4.75
N PHE A 132 23.34 5.59 4.80
CA PHE A 132 24.71 5.24 4.41
C PHE A 132 24.93 5.39 2.89
N PHE A 133 24.00 4.92 2.06
CA PHE A 133 24.07 5.00 0.59
C PHE A 133 24.20 6.46 0.10
N TYR A 134 23.48 7.39 0.72
CA TYR A 134 23.56 8.82 0.39
C TYR A 134 24.78 9.53 1.03
N GLY A 135 25.78 8.78 1.48
CA GLY A 135 27.04 9.30 1.97
C GLY A 135 27.03 9.66 3.46
N GLY A 136 26.09 9.11 4.25
CA GLY A 136 26.10 9.15 5.71
C GLY A 136 27.23 8.31 6.29
N SER A 137 27.67 8.68 7.49
CA SER A 137 28.60 7.90 8.31
C SER A 137 27.86 6.79 9.07
N ILE A 138 28.61 5.86 9.69
CA ILE A 138 27.99 4.81 10.52
C ILE A 138 27.14 5.40 11.65
N PRO A 139 27.56 6.44 12.40
CA PRO A 139 26.68 7.10 13.38
C PRO A 139 25.40 7.68 12.77
N ASP A 140 25.45 8.26 11.56
CA ASP A 140 24.27 8.78 10.86
C ASP A 140 23.29 7.65 10.51
N ALA A 141 23.82 6.52 10.05
CA ALA A 141 23.01 5.34 9.74
C ALA A 141 22.31 4.78 10.99
N VAL A 142 23.02 4.71 12.13
CA VAL A 142 22.44 4.29 13.41
C VAL A 142 21.34 5.28 13.86
N ALA A 143 21.59 6.58 13.72
CA ALA A 143 20.61 7.61 14.04
C ALA A 143 19.35 7.52 13.16
N ALA A 144 19.50 7.25 11.84
CA ALA A 144 18.37 6.97 10.95
C ALA A 144 17.61 5.69 11.38
N GLY A 145 18.31 4.68 11.87
CA GLY A 145 17.68 3.51 12.47
C GLY A 145 16.80 3.85 13.68
N LEU A 146 17.19 4.78 14.52
CA LEU A 146 16.36 5.26 15.63
C LEU A 146 15.12 6.02 15.11
N GLY A 147 15.28 6.84 14.06
CA GLY A 147 14.16 7.47 13.35
C GLY A 147 13.17 6.44 12.79
N ALA A 148 13.69 5.36 12.20
CA ALA A 148 12.87 4.26 11.70
C ALA A 148 12.04 3.57 12.81
N VAL A 149 12.58 3.41 14.01
CA VAL A 149 11.81 2.89 15.17
C VAL A 149 10.66 3.84 15.52
N LEU A 150 10.93 5.14 15.54
CA LEU A 150 9.90 6.15 15.79
C LEU A 150 8.80 6.10 14.70
N ILE A 151 9.19 6.07 13.42
CA ILE A 151 8.25 5.97 12.28
C ILE A 151 7.40 4.70 12.41
N TRP A 152 8.02 3.55 12.70
CA TRP A 152 7.29 2.31 12.91
C TRP A 152 6.28 2.42 14.08
N GLY A 153 6.69 3.03 15.19
CA GLY A 153 5.80 3.29 16.33
C GLY A 153 4.62 4.18 15.93
N LEU A 154 4.88 5.27 15.19
CA LEU A 154 3.83 6.15 14.69
C LEU A 154 2.88 5.43 13.72
N GLN A 155 3.40 4.57 12.83
CA GLN A 155 2.58 3.74 11.95
C GLN A 155 1.68 2.76 12.72
N GLN A 156 2.16 2.23 13.84
CA GLN A 156 1.42 1.23 14.61
C GLN A 156 0.33 1.88 15.49
N TYR A 157 0.64 3.02 16.11
CA TYR A 157 -0.22 3.63 17.13
C TYR A 157 -0.96 4.88 16.65
N LEU A 158 -0.35 5.70 15.79
CA LEU A 158 -0.95 6.96 15.34
C LEU A 158 -1.78 6.81 14.07
N ARG A 159 -1.34 5.98 13.13
CA ARG A 159 -2.05 5.78 11.85
C ARG A 159 -3.51 5.38 12.01
N PRO A 160 -3.90 4.46 12.94
CA PRO A 160 -5.31 4.10 13.14
C PRO A 160 -6.18 5.23 13.69
N VAL A 161 -5.56 6.25 14.32
CA VAL A 161 -6.26 7.40 14.94
C VAL A 161 -6.39 8.56 13.96
N CYS A 162 -5.52 8.64 12.95
CA CYS A 162 -5.56 9.70 11.94
C CYS A 162 -6.76 9.55 11.00
N MET A 163 -7.39 10.66 10.66
CA MET A 163 -8.58 10.70 9.79
C MET A 163 -8.27 10.22 8.36
N ASN A 164 -7.07 10.50 7.87
CA ASN A 164 -6.62 10.11 6.54
C ASN A 164 -5.08 9.97 6.46
N GLU A 165 -4.61 9.37 5.38
CA GLU A 165 -3.19 9.11 5.17
C GLU A 165 -2.34 10.39 5.03
N VAL A 166 -2.91 11.47 4.47
CA VAL A 166 -2.21 12.76 4.30
C VAL A 166 -1.92 13.40 5.65
N THR A 167 -2.91 13.38 6.57
CA THR A 167 -2.73 13.88 7.94
C THR A 167 -1.70 13.05 8.68
N PHE A 168 -1.78 11.73 8.58
CA PHE A 168 -0.78 10.83 9.17
C PHE A 168 0.62 11.15 8.65
N GLN A 169 0.78 11.30 7.33
CA GLN A 169 2.06 11.58 6.68
C GLN A 169 2.69 12.89 7.18
N PHE A 170 1.89 13.95 7.27
CA PHE A 170 2.33 15.25 7.80
C PHE A 170 2.79 15.14 9.25
N VAL A 171 1.98 14.54 10.12
CA VAL A 171 2.27 14.42 11.56
C VAL A 171 3.49 13.51 11.78
N ALA A 172 3.55 12.37 11.10
CA ALA A 172 4.66 11.43 11.21
C ALA A 172 5.99 12.07 10.79
N SER A 173 6.01 12.77 9.65
CA SER A 173 7.21 13.46 9.17
C SER A 173 7.62 14.63 10.08
N PHE A 174 6.66 15.38 10.62
CA PHE A 174 6.94 16.45 11.55
C PHE A 174 7.58 15.95 12.85
N PHE A 175 7.01 14.93 13.50
CA PHE A 175 7.58 14.37 14.72
C PHE A 175 8.93 13.69 14.48
N THR A 176 9.09 12.97 13.38
CA THR A 176 10.39 12.39 13.00
C THR A 176 11.42 13.47 12.75
N GLY A 177 11.04 14.53 12.02
CA GLY A 177 11.91 15.69 11.79
C GLY A 177 12.34 16.36 13.10
N CYS A 178 11.42 16.59 14.04
CA CYS A 178 11.73 17.14 15.35
C CYS A 178 12.70 16.25 16.14
N ALA A 179 12.50 14.93 16.10
CA ALA A 179 13.41 13.99 16.76
C ALA A 179 14.83 14.04 16.17
N ILE A 180 14.95 14.10 14.85
CA ILE A 180 16.23 14.20 14.16
C ILE A 180 16.91 15.53 14.50
N CYS A 181 16.19 16.66 14.39
CA CYS A 181 16.73 17.98 14.76
C CYS A 181 17.21 18.01 16.21
N GLY A 182 16.39 17.49 17.14
CA GLY A 182 16.79 17.41 18.56
C GLY A 182 18.03 16.53 18.78
N LEU A 183 18.11 15.40 18.08
CA LEU A 183 19.27 14.51 18.17
C LEU A 183 20.56 15.17 17.62
N THR A 184 20.48 15.89 16.51
CA THR A 184 21.63 16.59 15.92
C THR A 184 22.09 17.78 16.75
N LEU A 185 21.19 18.45 17.47
CA LEU A 185 21.58 19.47 18.45
C LEU A 185 22.37 18.90 19.63
N LEU A 186 21.98 17.69 20.09
CA LEU A 186 22.67 17.00 21.19
C LEU A 186 24.01 16.38 20.73
N CYS A 187 24.10 15.97 19.47
CA CYS A 187 25.22 15.28 18.88
C CYS A 187 25.72 15.98 17.61
N PRO A 188 26.58 17.03 17.71
CA PRO A 188 26.98 17.86 16.56
C PRO A 188 27.81 17.13 15.48
N PHE A 189 28.24 15.90 15.74
CA PHE A 189 28.95 15.07 14.76
C PHE A 189 27.98 14.35 13.79
N LEU A 190 26.66 14.37 14.06
CA LEU A 190 25.66 13.80 13.21
C LEU A 190 25.24 14.76 12.09
N ARG A 191 25.05 14.22 10.90
CA ARG A 191 24.64 14.99 9.74
C ARG A 191 23.13 14.84 9.51
N MET A 192 22.40 15.89 9.87
CA MET A 192 20.95 15.95 9.81
C MET A 192 20.40 15.57 8.43
N ASP A 193 21.02 16.08 7.35
CA ASP A 193 20.61 15.83 5.97
C ASP A 193 20.63 14.32 5.62
N LYS A 194 21.66 13.59 6.07
CA LYS A 194 21.81 12.16 5.77
C LYS A 194 20.82 11.30 6.55
N ILE A 195 20.57 11.65 7.79
CA ILE A 195 19.60 10.97 8.65
C ILE A 195 18.18 11.19 8.09
N MET A 196 17.84 12.45 7.76
CA MET A 196 16.54 12.77 7.18
C MET A 196 16.30 12.03 5.87
N ILE A 197 17.26 11.93 4.97
CA ILE A 197 17.11 11.18 3.72
C ILE A 197 16.81 9.70 4.01
N GLY A 198 17.49 9.08 4.97
CA GLY A 198 17.23 7.70 5.38
C GLY A 198 15.77 7.49 5.81
N ASP A 199 15.26 8.38 6.64
CA ASP A 199 13.90 8.30 7.18
C ASP A 199 12.81 8.71 6.16
N ILE A 200 13.09 9.70 5.29
CA ILE A 200 12.20 10.09 4.21
C ILE A 200 11.91 8.90 3.29
N MET A 201 12.90 8.06 3.00
CA MET A 201 12.72 6.89 2.13
C MET A 201 11.70 5.87 2.67
N LEU A 202 11.46 5.84 3.98
CA LEU A 202 10.41 5.01 4.59
C LEU A 202 9.00 5.57 4.40
N LEU A 203 8.89 6.88 4.23
CA LEU A 203 7.62 7.60 4.19
C LEU A 203 7.22 8.00 2.77
N ILE A 204 8.15 8.04 1.82
CA ILE A 204 7.88 8.47 0.45
C ILE A 204 6.90 7.52 -0.26
N PRO A 205 5.86 8.01 -0.94
CA PRO A 205 4.87 7.18 -1.63
C PRO A 205 5.39 6.67 -2.99
N GLY A 206 6.56 6.00 -2.99
CA GLY A 206 7.27 5.58 -4.21
C GLY A 206 6.48 4.61 -5.07
N LEU A 207 5.94 3.54 -4.48
CA LEU A 207 5.15 2.54 -5.20
C LEU A 207 3.85 3.12 -5.76
N MET A 208 3.20 4.02 -5.01
CA MET A 208 2.00 4.71 -5.49
C MET A 208 2.31 5.57 -6.73
N SER A 209 3.43 6.30 -6.70
CA SER A 209 3.89 7.12 -7.82
C SER A 209 4.24 6.28 -9.04
N THR A 210 4.97 5.17 -8.86
CA THR A 210 5.34 4.27 -9.94
C THR A 210 4.12 3.61 -10.58
N ASN A 211 3.18 3.12 -9.76
CA ASN A 211 1.94 2.54 -10.24
C ASN A 211 1.05 3.57 -10.96
N ALA A 212 1.02 4.83 -10.49
CA ALA A 212 0.29 5.89 -11.15
C ALA A 212 0.79 6.15 -12.57
N ILE A 213 2.10 6.25 -12.75
CA ILE A 213 2.72 6.43 -14.09
C ILE A 213 2.41 5.23 -14.98
N ARG A 214 2.51 4.03 -14.45
CA ARG A 214 2.24 2.81 -15.19
C ARG A 214 0.78 2.69 -15.62
N ASP A 215 -0.17 2.98 -14.72
CA ASP A 215 -1.60 2.97 -15.05
C ASP A 215 -1.90 3.91 -16.23
N VAL A 216 -1.30 5.12 -16.23
CA VAL A 216 -1.43 6.05 -17.39
C VAL A 216 -0.85 5.45 -18.67
N LEU A 217 0.32 4.82 -18.62
CA LEU A 217 0.98 4.25 -19.80
C LEU A 217 0.22 3.05 -20.40
N ILE A 218 -0.52 2.31 -19.59
CA ILE A 218 -1.32 1.16 -20.04
C ILE A 218 -2.68 1.60 -20.61
N GLY A 219 -3.09 2.85 -20.34
CA GLY A 219 -4.37 3.41 -20.81
C GLY A 219 -5.40 3.63 -19.70
N ASP A 220 -5.14 3.18 -18.46
CA ASP A 220 -5.97 3.43 -17.28
C ASP A 220 -5.75 4.85 -16.74
N THR A 221 -5.89 5.83 -17.63
CA THR A 221 -5.53 7.24 -17.38
C THR A 221 -6.25 7.82 -16.17
N LEU A 222 -7.54 7.52 -15.99
CA LEU A 222 -8.33 8.04 -14.87
C LEU A 222 -7.76 7.59 -13.54
N SER A 223 -7.51 6.30 -13.39
CA SER A 223 -6.94 5.71 -12.17
C SER A 223 -5.51 6.18 -11.92
N GLY A 224 -4.72 6.29 -12.99
CA GLY A 224 -3.36 6.79 -12.92
C GLY A 224 -3.28 8.23 -12.44
N ILE A 225 -4.14 9.12 -12.96
CA ILE A 225 -4.20 10.53 -12.52
C ILE A 225 -4.65 10.64 -11.06
N ILE A 226 -5.67 9.88 -10.64
CA ILE A 226 -6.13 9.89 -9.24
C ILE A 226 -5.01 9.45 -8.30
N ARG A 227 -4.29 8.38 -8.63
CA ARG A 227 -3.13 7.90 -7.85
C ARG A 227 -1.99 8.90 -7.84
N LEU A 228 -1.72 9.56 -8.96
CA LEU A 228 -0.67 10.58 -9.05
C LEU A 228 -0.96 11.77 -8.15
N ILE A 229 -2.18 12.29 -8.19
CA ILE A 229 -2.61 13.39 -7.30
C ILE A 229 -2.49 12.96 -5.84
N ALA A 230 -2.94 11.76 -5.48
CA ALA A 230 -2.81 11.25 -4.11
C ALA A 230 -1.34 11.13 -3.68
N ALA A 231 -0.46 10.61 -4.55
CA ALA A 231 0.98 10.53 -4.27
C ALA A 231 1.63 11.90 -4.09
N LEU A 232 1.25 12.90 -4.92
CA LEU A 232 1.74 14.27 -4.79
C LEU A 232 1.28 14.93 -3.49
N LEU A 233 0.04 14.71 -3.07
CA LEU A 233 -0.47 15.20 -1.77
C LEU A 233 0.29 14.58 -0.60
N LEU A 234 0.58 13.28 -0.64
CA LEU A 234 1.38 12.61 0.39
C LEU A 234 2.82 13.14 0.41
N ALA A 235 3.43 13.33 -0.75
CA ALA A 235 4.78 13.90 -0.85
C ALA A 235 4.84 15.35 -0.35
N ALA A 236 3.82 16.16 -0.65
CA ALA A 236 3.71 17.52 -0.14
C ALA A 236 3.54 17.54 1.39
N ALA A 237 2.70 16.67 1.94
CA ALA A 237 2.51 16.54 3.39
C ALA A 237 3.81 16.13 4.09
N LEU A 238 4.55 15.17 3.51
CA LEU A 238 5.87 14.75 3.96
C LEU A 238 6.85 15.93 4.00
N ALA A 239 6.96 16.66 2.90
CA ALA A 239 7.88 17.79 2.78
C ALA A 239 7.54 18.91 3.78
N LEU A 240 6.25 19.25 3.89
CA LEU A 240 5.77 20.27 4.83
C LEU A 240 6.01 19.88 6.29
N GLY A 241 5.88 18.59 6.63
CA GLY A 241 6.18 18.10 7.98
C GLY A 241 7.65 18.26 8.36
N PHE A 242 8.57 17.76 7.52
CA PHE A 242 10.02 17.93 7.76
C PHE A 242 10.42 19.41 7.73
N MET A 243 9.91 20.19 6.78
CA MET A 243 10.20 21.62 6.70
C MET A 243 9.72 22.36 7.97
N GLY A 244 8.52 22.02 8.47
CA GLY A 244 8.00 22.58 9.73
C GLY A 244 8.90 22.27 10.91
N ALA A 245 9.45 21.05 11.01
CA ALA A 245 10.42 20.67 12.03
C ALA A 245 11.71 21.49 11.92
N ILE A 246 12.27 21.60 10.71
CA ILE A 246 13.52 22.38 10.46
C ILE A 246 13.30 23.86 10.84
N ILE A 247 12.20 24.46 10.43
CA ILE A 247 11.91 25.88 10.78
C ILE A 247 11.77 26.06 12.29
N LEU A 248 11.11 25.12 12.96
CA LEU A 248 10.95 25.18 14.41
C LEU A 248 12.29 25.15 15.14
N PHE A 249 13.20 24.25 14.75
CA PHE A 249 14.50 24.08 15.36
C PHE A 249 15.55 25.07 14.83
N GLY A 250 15.40 25.59 13.61
CA GLY A 250 16.27 26.63 13.05
C GLY A 250 16.33 27.92 13.89
N ARG A 251 15.31 28.14 14.74
CA ARG A 251 15.30 29.23 15.74
C ARG A 251 16.22 28.96 16.95
N PHE A 252 16.64 27.71 17.13
CA PHE A 252 17.48 27.27 18.23
C PHE A 252 18.95 27.05 17.83
N GLY A 253 19.36 27.45 16.61
CA GLY A 253 20.76 27.48 16.18
C GLY A 253 21.20 26.28 15.34
N LEU A 254 20.29 25.60 14.65
CA LEU A 254 20.58 24.68 13.56
C LEU A 254 20.92 25.42 12.27
#